data_7ee70264b1d681e0afbe8711d7fb2c13
#
_entry.id   7ee70264b1d681e0afbe8711d7fb2c13
#
_cell.length_a   1.000
_cell.length_b   1.000
_cell.length_c   1.000
_cell.angle_alpha   90.00
_cell.angle_beta   90.00
_cell.angle_gamma   90.00
#
_symmetry.space_group_name_H-M   'P 1'
#
loop_
_entity.id
_entity.type
_entity.pdbx_description
1 polymer ?
#
loop_
_entity_poly.entity_id
_entity_poly.type
_entity_poly.pdbx_seq_one_letter_code
_entity_poly.pdbx_strand_id
1 'polypeptide(L)'
;MEYLSTILKAHIGLAYISLILLLTRGFLSSKMVDWRQYKILRIAPHAVDTFLLITGIAAVAIFLAYDFFTLAQFSWLLPKLLFLVLYIVFATKAFKKGQXPFSLKFYLLAVVSFLLMMLTATFH
;
A
#
# COMPACT_ATOMS: atom_id res chain seq x y z
N MET A 1 -21.06 4.35 -13.44
CA MET A 1 -20.01 4.11 -12.44
C MET A 1 -18.81 3.35 -12.98
N GLU A 2 -18.62 3.45 -14.27
CA GLU A 2 -17.44 2.83 -14.89
C GLU A 2 -16.14 3.43 -14.38
N TYR A 3 -16.16 4.74 -14.12
CA TYR A 3 -14.95 5.41 -13.62
C TYR A 3 -14.54 4.86 -12.26
N LEU A 4 -15.52 4.66 -11.39
CA LEU A 4 -15.22 4.15 -10.05
C LEU A 4 -14.70 2.73 -10.12
N SER A 5 -15.32 1.89 -10.95
CA SER A 5 -14.86 0.51 -11.11
C SER A 5 -13.44 0.46 -11.62
N THR A 6 -13.12 1.30 -12.63
CA THR A 6 -11.78 1.36 -13.19
C THR A 6 -10.76 1.83 -12.14
N ILE A 7 -11.13 2.86 -11.37
CA ILE A 7 -10.24 3.39 -10.34
C ILE A 7 -9.97 2.34 -9.27
N LEU A 8 -11.00 1.62 -8.84
CA LEU A 8 -10.83 0.59 -7.82
C LEU A 8 -9.97 -0.57 -8.32
N LYS A 9 -10.15 -0.99 -9.57
CA LYS A 9 -9.31 -2.04 -10.14
C LYS A 9 -7.86 -1.59 -10.23
N ALA A 10 -7.63 -0.36 -10.65
CA ALA A 10 -6.28 0.19 -10.71
C ALA A 10 -5.67 0.25 -9.32
N HIS A 11 -6.44 0.68 -8.33
CA HIS A 11 -5.98 0.78 -6.95
C HIS A 11 -5.55 -0.60 -6.43
N ILE A 12 -6.36 -1.63 -6.67
CA ILE A 12 -6.05 -2.98 -6.22
C ILE A 12 -4.79 -3.49 -6.91
N GLY A 13 -4.70 -3.28 -8.22
CA GLY A 13 -3.50 -3.69 -8.97
C GLY A 13 -2.25 -3.02 -8.45
N LEU A 14 -2.33 -1.71 -8.17
CA LEU A 14 -1.20 -0.98 -7.62
C LEU A 14 -0.82 -1.50 -6.24
N ALA A 15 -1.82 -1.90 -5.44
CA ALA A 15 -1.53 -2.46 -4.12
C ALA A 15 -0.71 -3.74 -4.24
N TYR A 16 -1.07 -4.63 -5.15
CA TYR A 16 -0.30 -5.85 -5.34
C TYR A 16 1.10 -5.57 -5.89
N ILE A 17 1.22 -4.61 -6.81
CA ILE A 17 2.54 -4.23 -7.32
C ILE A 17 3.39 -3.67 -6.18
N SER A 18 2.80 -2.84 -5.33
CA SER A 18 3.51 -2.31 -4.16
C SER A 18 4.01 -3.43 -3.27
N LEU A 19 3.17 -4.42 -3.01
CA LEU A 19 3.57 -5.55 -2.17
C LEU A 19 4.72 -6.34 -2.80
N ILE A 20 4.64 -6.60 -4.11
CA ILE A 20 5.70 -7.32 -4.81
C ILE A 20 7.02 -6.56 -4.69
N LEU A 21 6.97 -5.24 -4.86
CA LEU A 21 8.17 -4.42 -4.73
C LEU A 21 8.72 -4.47 -3.30
N LEU A 22 7.84 -4.42 -2.30
CA LEU A 22 8.27 -4.52 -0.91
C LEU A 22 8.95 -5.87 -0.64
N LEU A 23 8.32 -6.96 -1.09
CA LEU A 23 8.87 -8.29 -0.88
C LEU A 23 10.20 -8.45 -1.58
N THR A 24 10.33 -7.91 -2.81
CA THR A 24 11.58 -7.96 -3.54
C THR A 24 12.69 -7.22 -2.80
N ARG A 25 12.39 -6.00 -2.31
CA ARG A 25 13.39 -5.23 -1.57
C ARG A 25 13.80 -5.95 -0.29
N GLY A 26 12.83 -6.55 0.40
CA GLY A 26 13.14 -7.30 1.62
C GLY A 26 13.99 -8.53 1.33
N PHE A 27 13.67 -9.25 0.26
CA PHE A 27 14.46 -10.42 -0.13
C PHE A 27 15.90 -10.03 -0.45
N LEU A 28 16.08 -8.98 -1.26
CA LEU A 28 17.43 -8.54 -1.61
C LEU A 28 18.19 -8.06 -0.38
N SER A 29 17.53 -7.34 0.51
CA SER A 29 18.17 -6.88 1.73
C SER A 29 18.58 -8.05 2.63
N SER A 30 17.76 -9.09 2.71
CA SER A 30 18.10 -10.25 3.53
C SER A 30 19.28 -11.02 2.98
N LYS A 31 19.54 -10.89 1.67
CA LYS A 31 20.70 -11.48 1.03
C LYS A 31 21.90 -10.52 0.98
N MET A 32 21.78 -9.40 1.67
CA MET A 32 22.81 -8.37 1.71
C MET A 32 23.10 -7.73 0.35
N VAL A 33 22.12 -7.79 -0.55
CA VAL A 33 22.19 -7.12 -1.84
C VAL A 33 21.67 -5.70 -1.69
N ASP A 34 22.40 -4.72 -2.20
CA ASP A 34 21.94 -3.34 -2.16
C ASP A 34 20.94 -3.11 -3.29
N TRP A 35 19.64 -3.19 -2.95
CA TRP A 35 18.60 -2.99 -3.95
C TRP A 35 18.57 -1.57 -4.48
N ARG A 36 19.16 -0.61 -3.75
CA ARG A 36 19.18 0.79 -4.19
C ARG A 36 20.07 1.00 -5.41
N GLN A 37 20.96 0.05 -5.73
CA GLN A 37 21.74 0.15 -6.97
C GLN A 37 20.87 -0.01 -8.21
N TYR A 38 19.68 -0.60 -8.06
CA TYR A 38 18.73 -0.76 -9.17
C TYR A 38 17.80 0.43 -9.20
N LYS A 39 17.86 1.19 -10.29
CA LYS A 39 17.06 2.41 -10.41
C LYS A 39 15.57 2.12 -10.26
N ILE A 40 15.11 1.01 -10.86
CA ILE A 40 13.69 0.64 -10.76
C ILE A 40 13.27 0.46 -9.31
N LEU A 41 14.07 -0.26 -8.53
CA LEU A 41 13.72 -0.52 -7.13
C LEU A 41 13.84 0.73 -6.27
N ARG A 42 14.62 1.72 -6.72
CA ARG A 42 14.75 2.98 -6.01
C ARG A 42 13.58 3.91 -6.27
N ILE A 43 13.06 3.91 -7.49
CA ILE A 43 12.05 4.87 -7.93
C ILE A 43 10.64 4.29 -7.93
N ALA A 44 10.46 3.06 -8.43
CA ALA A 44 9.14 2.48 -8.63
C ALA A 44 8.31 2.41 -7.35
N PRO A 45 8.86 2.04 -6.17
CA PRO A 45 8.03 1.98 -4.98
C PRO A 45 7.38 3.33 -4.63
N HIS A 46 8.13 4.41 -4.78
CA HIS A 46 7.57 5.74 -4.48
C HIS A 46 6.48 6.10 -5.48
N ALA A 47 6.71 5.82 -6.76
CA ALA A 47 5.72 6.12 -7.79
C ALA A 47 4.45 5.29 -7.57
N VAL A 48 4.61 3.99 -7.32
CA VAL A 48 3.47 3.10 -7.12
C VAL A 48 2.69 3.51 -5.88
N ASP A 49 3.37 3.79 -4.78
CA ASP A 49 2.70 4.17 -3.54
C ASP A 49 1.98 5.51 -3.68
N THR A 50 2.56 6.44 -4.44
CA THR A 50 1.92 7.73 -4.71
C THR A 50 0.62 7.52 -5.49
N PHE A 51 0.65 6.72 -6.56
CA PHE A 51 -0.56 6.43 -7.32
C PHE A 51 -1.55 5.61 -6.50
N LEU A 52 -1.07 4.76 -5.62
CA LEU A 52 -1.93 4.01 -4.72
C LEU A 52 -2.74 4.96 -3.84
N LEU A 53 -2.08 5.96 -3.26
CA LEU A 53 -2.77 6.96 -2.44
C LEU A 53 -3.73 7.80 -3.28
N ILE A 54 -3.29 8.21 -4.47
CA ILE A 54 -4.13 9.04 -5.34
C ILE A 54 -5.40 8.29 -5.73
N THR A 55 -5.28 7.02 -6.13
CA THR A 55 -6.46 6.25 -6.51
C THR A 55 -7.37 6.00 -5.31
N GLY A 56 -6.80 5.79 -4.13
CA GLY A 56 -7.61 5.62 -2.93
C GLY A 56 -8.39 6.88 -2.59
N ILE A 57 -7.72 8.03 -2.64
CA ILE A 57 -8.37 9.30 -2.36
C ILE A 57 -9.43 9.60 -3.41
N ALA A 58 -9.14 9.32 -4.68
CA ALA A 58 -10.12 9.54 -5.75
C ALA A 58 -11.35 8.69 -5.56
N ALA A 59 -11.19 7.43 -5.17
CA ALA A 59 -12.34 6.57 -4.93
C ALA A 59 -13.20 7.09 -3.78
N VAL A 60 -12.57 7.52 -2.70
CA VAL A 60 -13.31 8.07 -1.57
C VAL A 60 -14.05 9.34 -1.98
N ALA A 61 -13.40 10.21 -2.75
CA ALA A 61 -14.03 11.45 -3.20
C ALA A 61 -15.24 11.16 -4.08
N ILE A 62 -15.16 10.14 -4.95
CA ILE A 62 -16.29 9.79 -5.80
C ILE A 62 -17.44 9.25 -4.95
N PHE A 63 -17.15 8.39 -3.98
CA PHE A 63 -18.18 7.88 -3.09
C PHE A 63 -18.89 9.01 -2.36
N LEU A 64 -18.11 9.97 -1.83
CA LEU A 64 -18.71 11.09 -1.10
C LEU A 64 -19.51 12.01 -2.02
N ALA A 65 -18.99 12.27 -3.23
CA ALA A 65 -19.64 13.20 -4.16
C ALA A 65 -20.98 12.66 -4.63
N TYR A 66 -21.11 11.36 -4.78
CA TYR A 66 -22.34 10.75 -5.27
C TYR A 66 -23.21 10.15 -4.17
N ASP A 67 -22.86 10.44 -2.92
CA ASP A 67 -23.68 10.04 -1.78
C ASP A 67 -23.87 8.52 -1.70
N PHE A 68 -22.84 7.78 -2.08
CA PHE A 68 -22.88 6.32 -2.04
C PHE A 68 -22.72 5.75 -0.64
N PHE A 69 -22.14 6.53 0.28
CA PHE A 69 -21.85 6.02 1.59
C PHE A 69 -23.03 6.13 2.53
N THR A 70 -23.38 5.02 3.14
CA THR A 70 -24.07 5.03 4.40
C THR A 70 -23.03 5.08 5.51
N LEU A 71 -23.48 5.30 6.73
CA LEU A 71 -22.59 5.28 7.88
C LEU A 71 -21.92 3.92 8.02
N ALA A 72 -22.67 2.84 7.77
CA ALA A 72 -22.10 1.49 7.87
C ALA A 72 -21.00 1.27 6.83
N GLN A 73 -21.20 1.74 5.61
CA GLN A 73 -20.19 1.59 4.56
C GLN A 73 -18.93 2.37 4.89
N PHE A 74 -19.09 3.55 5.46
CA PHE A 74 -17.95 4.36 5.85
C PHE A 74 -17.14 3.67 6.96
N SER A 75 -17.82 3.01 7.88
CA SER A 75 -17.13 2.30 8.96
C SER A 75 -16.35 1.10 8.43
N TRP A 76 -16.78 0.49 7.32
CA TRP A 76 -16.01 -0.58 6.69
C TRP A 76 -14.77 -0.05 5.99
N LEU A 77 -14.89 1.12 5.40
CA LEU A 77 -13.80 1.71 4.62
C LEU A 77 -12.67 2.20 5.51
N LEU A 78 -12.99 2.74 6.69
CA LEU A 78 -11.97 3.32 7.55
C LEU A 78 -10.86 2.35 7.93
N PRO A 79 -11.15 1.09 8.34
CA PRO A 79 -10.05 0.17 8.64
C PRO A 79 -9.16 -0.08 7.44
N LYS A 80 -9.73 -0.18 6.23
CA LYS A 80 -8.92 -0.41 5.03
C LYS A 80 -7.98 0.75 4.77
N LEU A 81 -8.49 1.98 4.90
CA LEU A 81 -7.65 3.16 4.73
C LEU A 81 -6.56 3.24 5.79
N LEU A 82 -6.92 2.94 7.03
CA LEU A 82 -5.94 2.96 8.11
C LEU A 82 -4.82 1.97 7.86
N PHE A 83 -5.16 0.74 7.49
CA PHE A 83 -4.14 -0.27 7.23
C PHE A 83 -3.30 0.07 6.02
N LEU A 84 -3.87 0.72 5.00
CA LEU A 84 -3.09 1.17 3.86
C LEU A 84 -2.07 2.21 4.27
N VAL A 85 -2.49 3.20 5.06
CA VAL A 85 -1.57 4.24 5.53
C VAL A 85 -0.47 3.61 6.38
N LEU A 86 -0.84 2.72 7.30
CA LEU A 86 0.15 2.05 8.13
C LEU A 86 1.12 1.24 7.28
N TYR A 87 0.63 0.55 6.26
CA TYR A 87 1.49 -0.21 5.38
C TYR A 87 2.53 0.69 4.72
N ILE A 88 2.10 1.82 4.17
CA ILE A 88 3.02 2.72 3.48
C ILE A 88 4.03 3.31 4.46
N VAL A 89 3.57 3.73 5.65
CA VAL A 89 4.46 4.29 6.65
C VAL A 89 5.50 3.27 7.10
N PHE A 90 5.06 2.05 7.41
CA PHE A 90 5.98 1.02 7.87
C PHE A 90 6.94 0.59 6.77
N ALA A 91 6.46 0.51 5.52
CA ALA A 91 7.35 0.17 4.41
C ALA A 91 8.43 1.22 4.23
N THR A 92 8.05 2.49 4.34
CA THR A 92 9.01 3.58 4.24
C THR A 92 10.06 3.49 5.34
N LYS A 93 9.61 3.25 6.58
CA LYS A 93 10.54 3.14 7.71
C LYS A 93 11.42 1.91 7.63
N ALA A 94 10.91 0.83 7.04
CA ALA A 94 11.69 -0.41 6.93
C ALA A 94 12.95 -0.21 6.11
N PHE A 95 12.89 0.64 5.10
CA PHE A 95 14.00 0.83 4.17
C PHE A 95 14.62 2.22 4.27
N LYS A 96 14.44 2.85 5.39
CA LYS A 96 15.04 4.16 5.62
C LYS A 96 16.57 4.05 5.55
N LYS A 97 17.19 5.06 4.94
CA LYS A 97 18.64 5.09 4.83
C LYS A 97 19.30 5.03 6.20
N GLY A 98 20.44 4.35 6.26
CA GLY A 98 21.20 4.22 7.48
C GLY A 98 20.87 2.99 8.29
N GLN A 99 19.92 2.20 7.84
CA GLN A 99 19.63 0.95 8.53
C GLN A 99 20.30 -0.23 7.84
N UNK A 100 20.56 -0.94 8.35
CA UNK A 100 21.31 -1.96 7.91
C UNK A 100 20.81 -3.25 8.03
N PRO A 101 20.68 -3.81 7.06
CA PRO A 101 20.33 -3.44 5.69
C PRO A 101 18.88 -2.93 5.60
N PHE A 102 18.04 -3.29 6.53
CA PHE A 102 16.69 -2.78 6.63
C PHE A 102 16.17 -3.10 8.02
N SER A 103 15.08 -2.45 8.40
CA SER A 103 14.44 -2.72 9.68
C SER A 103 13.46 -3.86 9.54
N LEU A 104 13.80 -5.02 10.05
CA LEU A 104 12.92 -6.18 10.00
C LEU A 104 11.61 -5.90 10.74
N LYS A 105 11.70 -5.18 11.86
CA LYS A 105 10.50 -4.84 12.62
C LYS A 105 9.48 -4.09 11.77
N PHE A 106 9.91 -3.02 11.12
CA PHE A 106 8.99 -2.23 10.30
C PHE A 106 8.59 -2.96 9.03
N TYR A 107 9.48 -3.78 8.48
CA TYR A 107 9.14 -4.60 7.33
C TYR A 107 8.00 -5.57 7.66
N LEU A 108 8.11 -6.27 8.79
CA LEU A 108 7.06 -7.18 9.21
C LEU A 108 5.77 -6.45 9.53
N LEU A 109 5.86 -5.27 10.15
CA LEU A 109 4.66 -4.48 10.43
C LEU A 109 3.96 -4.06 9.13
N ALA A 110 4.73 -3.73 8.09
CA ALA A 110 4.15 -3.38 6.80
C ALA A 110 3.43 -4.58 6.19
N VAL A 111 4.06 -5.76 6.21
CA VAL A 111 3.45 -6.96 5.66
C VAL A 111 2.17 -7.31 6.42
N VAL A 112 2.22 -7.24 7.73
CA VAL A 112 1.03 -7.53 8.55
C VAL A 112 -0.08 -6.52 8.25
N SER A 113 0.26 -5.24 8.12
CA SER A 113 -0.74 -4.21 7.79
C SER A 113 -1.42 -4.51 6.45
N PHE A 114 -0.63 -4.92 5.45
CA PHE A 114 -1.19 -5.28 4.15
C PHE A 114 -2.13 -6.48 4.26
N LEU A 115 -1.71 -7.50 5.01
CA LEU A 115 -2.55 -8.70 5.19
C LEU A 115 -3.84 -8.37 5.92
N LEU A 116 -3.77 -7.51 6.94
CA LEU A 116 -4.98 -7.10 7.65
C LEU A 116 -5.90 -6.30 6.73
N MET A 117 -5.34 -5.46 5.88
CA MET A 117 -6.14 -4.75 4.90
C MET A 117 -6.86 -5.72 3.97
N MET A 118 -6.16 -6.76 3.51
CA MET A 118 -6.76 -7.77 2.65
C MET A 118 -7.86 -8.54 3.36
N LEU A 119 -7.66 -8.85 4.63
CA LEU A 119 -8.68 -9.54 5.42
C LEU A 119 -9.93 -8.69 5.58
N THR A 120 -9.77 -7.38 5.85
CA THR A 120 -10.94 -6.51 5.98
C THR A 120 -11.66 -6.39 4.64
N ALA A 121 -10.93 -6.41 3.53
CA ALA A 121 -11.55 -6.35 2.21
C ALA A 121 -12.33 -7.63 1.91
N THR A 122 -11.86 -8.77 2.42
CA THR A 122 -12.48 -10.06 2.14
C THR A 122 -13.72 -10.31 3.00
N PHE A 123 -13.70 -9.86 4.24
CA PHE A 123 -14.69 -10.29 5.23
C PHE A 123 -15.73 -9.25 5.59
N HIS A 124 -15.81 -8.15 4.85
CA HIS A 124 -16.94 -7.27 5.16
C HIS A 124 -18.11 -7.48 4.20
#